data_64414c1d9e1196fc237664a5c4a9e66e
#
_entry.id   64414c1d9e1196fc237664a5c4a9e66e
#
_cell.length_a   1.000
_cell.length_b   1.000
_cell.length_c   1.000
_cell.angle_alpha   90.00
_cell.angle_beta   90.00
_cell.angle_gamma   90.00
#
_symmetry.space_group_name_H-M   'P 1'
#
loop_
_entity.id
_entity.type
_entity.pdbx_description
1 polymer ?
#
loop_
_entity_poly.entity_id
_entity_poly.type
_entity_poly.pdbx_seq_one_letter_code
_entity_poly.pdbx_strand_id
1 'polypeptide(L)'
;MIILLSFISLFCSMKSGDIEYNTAVKYSKGEQLKFPDFKLEFKGIRDEKKEFPNGNSLNFRFYDFVVSNDKTQKNVSWSSGTGDIAPQQFEFEGKEYQLELSYSEKLKTKLSESELVIVKK
;
A
#
# COMPACT_ATOMS: atom_id res chain seq x y z
N MET A 1 35.89 20.02 5.64
CA MET A 1 35.29 19.69 5.61
C MET A 1 34.67 19.13 5.61
N ILE A 2 34.81 19.15 5.42
CA ILE A 2 34.09 18.44 5.26
C ILE A 2 33.17 18.00 5.60
N ILE A 3 33.12 18.15 5.54
CA ILE A 3 32.27 17.57 5.77
C ILE A 3 31.27 17.38 5.67
N LEU A 4 31.20 17.57 5.18
CA LEU A 4 30.20 17.09 5.12
C LEU A 4 29.62 16.60 4.84
N LEU A 5 29.96 16.56 4.46
CA LEU A 5 29.46 15.69 4.34
C LEU A 5 28.82 15.14 4.63
N SER A 6 29.07 15.29 4.66
CA SER A 6 28.54 14.45 5.02
C SER A 6 27.51 14.36 5.34
N PHE A 7 27.43 14.63 5.07
CA PHE A 7 26.51 14.22 5.29
C PHE A 7 25.68 14.10 4.93
N ILE A 8 25.74 14.39 4.51
CA ILE A 8 25.08 13.81 4.11
C ILE A 8 24.68 13.14 3.99
N SER A 9 25.04 13.07 3.84
CA SER A 9 24.75 12.03 3.80
C SER A 9 24.03 11.58 4.28
N LEU A 10 24.12 11.80 4.27
CA LEU A 10 23.50 11.08 4.74
C LEU A 10 22.46 11.12 4.94
N PHE A 11 22.21 11.26 4.52
CA PHE A 11 21.33 10.86 4.68
C PHE A 11 20.62 10.56 4.43
N CYS A 12 20.68 10.39 4.04
CA CYS A 12 20.24 9.65 3.89
C CYS A 12 19.79 9.09 3.92
N SER A 13 19.88 9.00 3.86
CA SER A 13 19.54 8.12 3.96
C SER A 13 18.90 7.80 4.35
N MET A 14 18.97 7.86 4.27
CA MET A 14 18.49 7.33 4.53
C MET A 14 18.07 6.97 4.79
N LYS A 15 18.38 7.28 4.86
CA LYS A 15 17.95 6.62 4.98
C LYS A 15 17.62 6.06 4.81
N SER A 16 18.32 6.85 3.89
CA SER A 16 17.51 5.89 3.55
C SER A 16 16.60 5.07 4.48
N GLY A 17 15.99 5.56 5.15
CA GLY A 17 15.22 4.84 6.13
C GLY A 17 14.02 4.11 5.55
N ASP A 18 13.59 3.07 6.24
CA ASP A 18 12.35 2.38 5.88
C ASP A 18 11.16 3.25 6.19
N ILE A 19 10.07 3.02 5.44
CA ILE A 19 8.81 3.68 5.71
C ILE A 19 8.19 3.03 6.94
N GLU A 20 7.65 3.85 7.84
CA GLU A 20 7.06 3.35 9.07
C GLU A 20 5.65 2.84 8.83
N TYR A 21 5.29 1.81 9.58
CA TYR A 21 3.89 1.36 9.59
C TYR A 21 3.03 2.41 10.29
N ASN A 22 1.74 2.36 10.02
CA ASN A 22 0.74 3.21 10.67
C ASN A 22 0.91 4.70 10.35
N THR A 23 1.50 5.00 9.20
CA THR A 23 1.64 6.38 8.72
C THR A 23 1.13 6.46 7.29
N ALA A 24 0.60 7.63 6.93
CA ALA A 24 0.14 7.86 5.56
C ALA A 24 1.37 8.10 4.66
N VAL A 25 1.39 7.42 3.52
CA VAL A 25 2.52 7.49 2.61
C VAL A 25 1.98 7.61 1.19
N LYS A 26 2.63 8.43 0.38
CA LYS A 26 2.25 8.56 -1.02
C LYS A 26 2.84 7.44 -1.84
N TYR A 27 2.09 7.03 -2.87
CA TYR A 27 2.56 5.97 -3.75
C TYR A 27 2.25 6.33 -5.20
N SER A 28 3.00 5.71 -6.11
CA SER A 28 2.77 5.85 -7.54
C SER A 28 3.08 4.52 -8.21
N LYS A 29 2.52 4.34 -9.40
CA LYS A 29 2.65 3.09 -10.13
C LYS A 29 4.13 2.83 -10.45
N GLY A 30 4.58 1.63 -10.12
CA GLY A 30 5.95 1.19 -10.37
C GLY A 30 6.95 1.57 -9.30
N GLU A 31 6.57 2.46 -8.39
CA GLU A 31 7.45 2.83 -7.30
C GLU A 31 7.44 1.77 -6.22
N GLN A 32 8.61 1.43 -5.71
CA GLN A 32 8.71 0.48 -4.61
C GLN A 32 8.84 1.22 -3.29
N LEU A 33 7.90 0.93 -2.39
CA LEU A 33 7.90 1.49 -1.05
C LEU A 33 8.52 0.47 -0.12
N LYS A 34 9.58 0.87 0.57
CA LYS A 34 10.32 -0.06 1.41
C LYS A 34 9.86 0.07 2.86
N PHE A 35 9.20 -0.97 3.34
CA PHE A 35 8.82 -1.11 4.74
C PHE A 35 9.82 -2.04 5.44
N PRO A 36 9.83 -2.08 6.78
CA PRO A 36 10.81 -2.90 7.48
C PRO A 36 10.78 -4.39 7.12
N ASP A 37 9.59 -4.92 6.81
CA ASP A 37 9.44 -6.37 6.57
C ASP A 37 9.28 -6.73 5.10
N PHE A 38 9.06 -5.77 4.22
CA PHE A 38 8.81 -6.05 2.80
C PHE A 38 8.87 -4.78 1.97
N LYS A 39 8.86 -4.96 0.66
CA LYS A 39 8.65 -3.86 -0.29
C LYS A 39 7.24 -3.96 -0.83
N LEU A 40 6.62 -2.82 -1.04
CA LEU A 40 5.28 -2.74 -1.59
C LEU A 40 5.35 -1.98 -2.90
N GLU A 41 4.78 -2.56 -3.96
CA GLU A 41 4.74 -1.89 -5.26
C GLU A 41 3.32 -1.84 -5.77
N PHE A 42 2.89 -0.64 -6.19
CA PHE A 42 1.58 -0.46 -6.82
C PHE A 42 1.67 -0.82 -8.29
N LYS A 43 0.88 -1.80 -8.73
CA LYS A 43 0.92 -2.30 -10.10
C LYS A 43 -0.09 -1.64 -11.02
N GLY A 44 -1.11 -1.01 -10.47
CA GLY A 44 -2.11 -0.32 -11.27
C GLY A 44 -3.52 -0.57 -10.81
N ILE A 45 -4.46 0.01 -11.54
CA ILE A 45 -5.89 -0.09 -11.26
C ILE A 45 -6.51 -1.00 -12.31
N ARG A 46 -7.39 -1.88 -11.85
CA ARG A 46 -8.09 -2.83 -12.70
C ARG A 46 -9.58 -2.71 -12.44
N ASP A 47 -10.36 -2.46 -13.49
CA ASP A 47 -11.81 -2.37 -13.38
C ASP A 47 -12.43 -3.67 -13.87
N GLU A 48 -13.39 -4.21 -13.09
CA GLU A 48 -14.13 -5.40 -13.47
C GLU A 48 -15.61 -5.14 -13.31
N LYS A 49 -16.39 -5.69 -14.23
CA LYS A 49 -17.84 -5.58 -14.19
C LYS A 49 -18.44 -6.96 -13.95
N LYS A 50 -19.34 -7.03 -12.97
CA LYS A 50 -20.06 -8.27 -12.70
C LYS A 50 -21.52 -8.08 -13.05
N GLU A 51 -22.05 -8.95 -13.91
CA GLU A 51 -23.44 -8.89 -14.33
C GLU A 51 -24.23 -10.00 -13.64
N PHE A 52 -25.45 -9.67 -13.24
CA PHE A 52 -26.34 -10.60 -12.57
C PHE A 52 -27.47 -11.01 -13.50
N PRO A 53 -28.10 -12.18 -13.25
CA PRO A 53 -29.19 -12.66 -14.12
C PRO A 53 -30.39 -11.72 -14.22
N ASN A 54 -30.58 -10.85 -13.21
CA ASN A 54 -31.71 -9.92 -13.24
C ASN A 54 -31.45 -8.66 -14.06
N GLY A 55 -30.32 -8.61 -14.78
CA GLY A 55 -29.98 -7.45 -15.61
C GLY A 55 -29.19 -6.38 -14.90
N ASN A 56 -29.03 -6.49 -13.60
CA ASN A 56 -28.19 -5.53 -12.85
C ASN A 56 -26.72 -5.85 -13.02
N SER A 57 -25.88 -4.84 -12.80
CA SER A 57 -24.45 -5.05 -12.85
C SER A 57 -23.78 -4.23 -11.75
N LEU A 58 -22.60 -4.70 -11.33
CA LEU A 58 -21.74 -3.99 -10.39
C LEU A 58 -20.37 -3.80 -11.02
N ASN A 59 -19.82 -2.61 -10.82
CA ASN A 59 -18.46 -2.32 -11.25
C ASN A 59 -17.56 -2.35 -10.03
N PHE A 60 -16.46 -3.09 -10.16
CA PHE A 60 -15.46 -3.20 -9.11
C PHE A 60 -14.19 -2.56 -9.59
N ARG A 61 -13.54 -1.78 -8.73
CA ARG A 61 -12.24 -1.23 -9.04
C ARG A 61 -11.25 -1.81 -8.05
N PHE A 62 -10.22 -2.43 -8.60
CA PHE A 62 -9.16 -3.05 -7.80
C PHE A 62 -7.89 -2.24 -7.93
N TYR A 63 -7.26 -2.00 -6.80
CA TYR A 63 -5.93 -1.42 -6.74
C TYR A 63 -4.98 -2.56 -6.43
N ASP A 64 -4.16 -2.93 -7.40
CA ASP A 64 -3.32 -4.13 -7.32
C ASP A 64 -1.93 -3.75 -6.83
N PHE A 65 -1.48 -4.48 -5.81
CA PHE A 65 -0.17 -4.29 -5.21
C PHE A 65 0.56 -5.62 -5.14
N VAL A 66 1.89 -5.54 -5.08
CA VAL A 66 2.73 -6.70 -4.82
C VAL A 66 3.56 -6.41 -3.58
N VAL A 67 3.50 -7.33 -2.64
CA VAL A 67 4.32 -7.32 -1.42
C VAL A 67 5.43 -8.33 -1.64
N SER A 68 6.67 -7.94 -1.44
CA SER A 68 7.79 -8.84 -1.73
C SER A 68 8.97 -8.63 -0.78
N ASN A 69 9.78 -9.67 -0.67
CA ASN A 69 11.09 -9.60 -0.04
C ASN A 69 12.06 -10.44 -0.86
N ASP A 70 13.24 -10.72 -0.34
CA ASP A 70 14.24 -11.45 -1.09
C ASP A 70 13.87 -12.91 -1.39
N LYS A 71 12.85 -13.43 -0.72
CA LYS A 71 12.49 -14.85 -0.79
C LYS A 71 11.18 -15.11 -1.52
N THR A 72 10.22 -14.22 -1.39
CA THR A 72 8.86 -14.50 -1.86
C THR A 72 8.13 -13.22 -2.22
N GLN A 73 7.00 -13.40 -2.91
CA GLN A 73 6.12 -12.26 -3.21
C GLN A 73 4.68 -12.71 -3.15
N LYS A 74 3.79 -11.74 -2.95
CA LYS A 74 2.37 -11.99 -2.81
C LYS A 74 1.59 -10.83 -3.41
N ASN A 75 0.51 -11.15 -4.13
CA ASN A 75 -0.38 -10.13 -4.67
C ASN A 75 -1.40 -9.74 -3.60
N VAL A 76 -1.62 -8.44 -3.47
CA VAL A 76 -2.62 -7.90 -2.55
C VAL A 76 -3.44 -6.88 -3.33
N SER A 77 -4.76 -7.07 -3.32
CA SER A 77 -5.66 -6.16 -4.04
C SER A 77 -6.62 -5.51 -3.07
N TRP A 78 -6.80 -4.20 -3.21
CA TRP A 78 -7.77 -3.44 -2.44
C TRP A 78 -8.93 -3.09 -3.37
N SER A 79 -10.15 -3.27 -2.90
CA SER A 79 -11.34 -3.09 -3.75
C SER A 79 -12.30 -2.08 -3.13
N SER A 80 -12.91 -1.25 -3.98
CA SER A 80 -13.90 -0.27 -3.58
C SER A 80 -15.27 -0.56 -4.18
N GLY A 81 -15.52 -1.80 -4.61
CA GLY A 81 -16.66 -2.10 -5.49
C GLY A 81 -18.04 -2.02 -4.86
N THR A 82 -18.17 -2.20 -3.55
CA THR A 82 -19.46 -2.27 -2.89
C THR A 82 -19.85 -0.99 -2.14
N GLY A 83 -19.05 0.04 -2.27
CA GLY A 83 -19.26 1.25 -1.49
C GLY A 83 -18.65 1.22 -0.11
N ASP A 84 -18.20 0.07 0.33
CA ASP A 84 -17.48 -0.05 1.59
C ASP A 84 -16.04 0.37 1.39
N ILE A 85 -15.51 1.12 2.37
CA ILE A 85 -14.12 1.56 2.34
C ILE A 85 -13.36 0.76 3.39
N ALA A 86 -13.52 -0.56 3.33
CA ALA A 86 -12.92 -1.45 4.31
C ALA A 86 -11.46 -1.70 3.94
N PRO A 87 -10.60 -1.81 4.95
CA PRO A 87 -9.20 -2.13 4.67
C PRO A 87 -9.05 -3.56 4.16
N GLN A 88 -7.97 -3.81 3.46
CA GLN A 88 -7.65 -5.14 2.96
C GLN A 88 -6.66 -5.79 3.90
N GLN A 89 -7.09 -6.90 4.49
CA GLN A 89 -6.22 -7.68 5.38
C GLN A 89 -5.32 -8.59 4.54
N PHE A 90 -4.08 -8.75 4.96
CA PHE A 90 -3.22 -9.72 4.32
C PHE A 90 -2.17 -10.24 5.30
N GLU A 91 -1.65 -11.42 4.99
CA GLU A 91 -0.59 -12.05 5.78
C GLU A 91 0.66 -12.16 4.91
N PHE A 92 1.81 -11.88 5.50
CA PHE A 92 3.07 -12.02 4.79
C PHE A 92 4.13 -12.52 5.76
N GLU A 93 4.72 -13.66 5.44
CA GLU A 93 5.76 -14.29 6.26
C GLU A 93 5.32 -14.51 7.71
N GLY A 94 4.05 -14.95 7.87
CA GLY A 94 3.52 -15.28 9.18
C GLY A 94 3.06 -14.11 10.02
N LYS A 95 3.14 -12.90 9.49
CA LYS A 95 2.69 -11.70 10.19
C LYS A 95 1.50 -11.10 9.48
N GLU A 96 0.63 -10.46 10.24
CA GLU A 96 -0.61 -9.89 9.70
C GLU A 96 -0.50 -8.40 9.54
N TYR A 97 -1.03 -7.90 8.42
CA TYR A 97 -1.01 -6.50 8.06
C TYR A 97 -2.35 -6.09 7.50
N GLN A 98 -2.54 -4.78 7.35
CA GLN A 98 -3.76 -4.23 6.79
C GLN A 98 -3.38 -3.09 5.85
N LEU A 99 -3.91 -3.14 4.62
CA LEU A 99 -3.71 -2.09 3.63
C LEU A 99 -4.93 -1.20 3.63
N GLU A 100 -4.74 0.09 3.85
CA GLU A 100 -5.83 1.06 3.86
C GLU A 100 -5.65 2.06 2.74
N LEU A 101 -6.71 2.26 1.96
CA LEU A 101 -6.79 3.28 0.93
C LEU A 101 -8.08 4.05 1.14
N SER A 102 -8.13 5.27 0.67
CA SER A 102 -9.28 6.18 0.73
C SER A 102 -9.59 6.67 2.14
N TYR A 103 -9.58 5.81 3.11
CA TYR A 103 -9.81 6.15 4.51
C TYR A 103 -8.96 5.25 5.40
N SER A 104 -8.34 5.84 6.39
CA SER A 104 -7.54 5.09 7.35
C SER A 104 -8.32 4.93 8.65
N GLU A 105 -8.64 3.68 8.99
CA GLU A 105 -9.22 3.39 10.30
C GLU A 105 -8.23 3.60 11.42
N LYS A 106 -6.96 3.34 11.13
CA LYS A 106 -5.91 3.50 12.14
C LYS A 106 -5.72 4.96 12.50
N LEU A 107 -5.67 5.84 11.49
CA LEU A 107 -5.44 7.26 11.71
C LEU A 107 -6.74 8.04 11.86
N LYS A 108 -7.88 7.42 11.56
CA LYS A 108 -9.22 8.01 11.67
C LYS A 108 -9.35 9.27 10.82
N THR A 109 -8.88 9.17 9.58
CA THR A 109 -8.92 10.28 8.65
C THR A 109 -9.01 9.78 7.22
N LYS A 110 -9.52 10.65 6.34
CA LYS A 110 -9.51 10.35 4.92
C LYS A 110 -8.10 10.43 4.38
N LEU A 111 -7.82 9.58 3.40
CA LEU A 111 -6.55 9.58 2.70
C LEU A 111 -6.75 10.22 1.34
N SER A 112 -5.74 10.89 0.83
CA SER A 112 -5.79 11.45 -0.50
C SER A 112 -5.72 10.32 -1.53
N GLU A 113 -5.93 10.67 -2.80
CA GLU A 113 -6.06 9.70 -3.88
C GLU A 113 -4.81 8.83 -4.03
N SER A 114 -3.64 9.36 -3.68
CA SER A 114 -2.38 8.64 -3.87
C SER A 114 -1.71 8.30 -2.55
N GLU A 115 -2.48 8.19 -1.48
CA GLU A 115 -1.95 7.84 -0.17
C GLU A 115 -2.46 6.49 0.28
N LEU A 116 -1.61 5.80 1.04
CA LEU A 116 -1.98 4.54 1.67
C LEU A 116 -1.39 4.47 3.06
N VAL A 117 -1.94 3.54 3.85
CA VAL A 117 -1.41 3.21 5.17
C VAL A 117 -1.25 1.70 5.25
N ILE A 118 -0.09 1.24 5.71
CA ILE A 118 0.09 -0.16 6.08
C ILE A 118 0.05 -0.23 7.60
N VAL A 119 -0.91 -0.98 8.11
CA VAL A 119 -1.05 -1.23 9.55
C VAL A 119 -0.47 -2.60 9.85
N LYS A 120 0.45 -2.68 10.77
CA LYS A 120 1.01 -3.96 11.22
C LYS A 120 0.29 -4.36 12.50
N LYS A 121 -0.24 -5.56 12.50
CA LYS A 121 -0.99 -6.09 13.63
C LYS A 121 -0.12 -6.83 14.62
#